data_ad5c4cb18aeab8f589e6b8af74d2ca16
#
_entry.id   ad5c4cb18aeab8f589e6b8af74d2ca16
#
_cell.length_a   1.000
_cell.length_b   1.000
_cell.length_c   1.000
_cell.angle_alpha   90.00
_cell.angle_beta   90.00
_cell.angle_gamma   90.00
#
_symmetry.space_group_name_H-M   'P 1'
#
loop_
_entity.id
_entity.type
_entity.pdbx_description
1 polymer ?
#
loop_
_entity_poly.entity_id
_entity_poly.type
_entity_poly.pdbx_seq_one_letter_code
_entity_poly.pdbx_strand_id
1 'polypeptide(L)'
;MNNDKDTRYFDLTIVAASLTTEIWLADTDGHLVQMEVGELRTSLLPGEYVVEFELGAITYPVSLHEPTELTEASITSGPSCPRPRVRFVS
;
A
#
# COMPACT_ATOMS: atom_id res chain seq x y z
N MET A 1 -23.56 -16.32 13.73
CA MET A 1 -23.22 -16.02 13.48
C MET A 1 -22.55 -15.30 13.18
N ASN A 2 -22.23 -15.06 12.97
CA ASN A 2 -21.57 -14.56 12.59
C ASN A 2 -20.95 -13.59 12.61
N ASN A 3 -20.65 -13.26 12.84
CA ASN A 3 -19.87 -12.52 13.04
C ASN A 3 -19.01 -12.09 12.07
N ASP A 4 -18.79 -12.61 11.13
CA ASP A 4 -18.01 -12.18 10.12
C ASP A 4 -18.41 -10.97 9.51
N LYS A 5 -19.56 -10.50 9.73
CA LYS A 5 -20.00 -9.32 9.13
C LYS A 5 -19.17 -8.17 9.52
N ASP A 6 -18.42 -8.24 10.55
CA ASP A 6 -17.59 -7.15 10.93
C ASP A 6 -16.26 -7.23 10.27
N THR A 7 -15.95 -8.29 9.59
CA THR A 7 -14.68 -8.43 8.93
C THR A 7 -14.89 -8.07 7.49
N ARG A 8 -14.50 -6.87 7.13
CA ARG A 8 -14.78 -6.38 5.82
C ARG A 8 -13.47 -6.04 5.15
N TYR A 9 -13.26 -6.61 3.98
CA TYR A 9 -12.06 -6.32 3.21
C TYR A 9 -12.43 -5.35 2.11
N PHE A 10 -11.54 -4.43 1.84
CA PHE A 10 -11.72 -3.49 0.76
C PHE A 10 -10.67 -3.73 -0.31
N ASP A 11 -11.07 -3.59 -1.56
CA ASP A 11 -10.13 -3.75 -2.66
C ASP A 11 -9.24 -2.53 -2.75
N LEU A 12 -7.96 -2.77 -2.94
CA LEU A 12 -6.99 -1.71 -3.15
C LEU A 12 -6.23 -2.00 -4.43
N THR A 13 -6.19 -1.03 -5.32
CA THR A 13 -5.43 -1.14 -6.56
C THR A 13 -4.47 0.03 -6.63
N ILE A 14 -3.21 -0.26 -6.89
CA ILE A 14 -2.19 0.78 -7.06
C ILE A 14 -1.53 0.53 -8.40
N VAL A 15 -1.57 1.54 -9.27
CA VAL A 15 -1.00 1.42 -10.61
C VAL A 15 0.24 2.27 -10.68
N ALA A 16 1.37 1.66 -11.00
CA ALA A 16 2.63 2.38 -11.12
C ALA A 16 2.70 3.10 -12.46
N ALA A 17 3.62 4.06 -12.55
CA ALA A 17 3.78 4.82 -13.76
C ALA A 17 4.40 3.99 -14.87
N SER A 18 5.08 2.91 -14.52
CA SER A 18 5.76 2.06 -15.50
C SER A 18 5.45 0.62 -15.18
N LEU A 19 5.41 -0.20 -16.20
CA LEU A 19 5.13 -1.63 -16.00
C LEU A 19 6.25 -2.34 -15.28
N THR A 20 7.40 -1.72 -15.12
CA THR A 20 8.53 -2.33 -14.47
C THR A 20 8.78 -1.79 -13.07
N THR A 21 7.98 -0.85 -12.62
CA THR A 21 8.16 -0.26 -11.30
C THR A 21 7.67 -1.20 -10.22
N GLU A 22 8.48 -1.43 -9.20
CA GLU A 22 8.10 -2.27 -8.08
C GLU A 22 7.24 -1.47 -7.12
N ILE A 23 6.20 -2.10 -6.60
CA ILE A 23 5.29 -1.49 -5.65
C ILE A 23 5.36 -2.33 -4.38
N TRP A 24 5.80 -1.73 -3.29
CA TRP A 24 5.96 -2.41 -2.02
C TRP A 24 4.95 -1.85 -1.04
N LEU A 25 4.04 -2.69 -0.56
CA LEU A 25 3.00 -2.27 0.35
C LEU A 25 3.25 -2.89 1.72
N ALA A 26 3.20 -2.07 2.76
CA ALA A 26 3.47 -2.53 4.11
C ALA A 26 2.47 -1.92 5.07
N ASP A 27 2.41 -2.48 6.28
CA ASP A 27 1.61 -1.86 7.33
C ASP A 27 2.45 -0.76 7.97
N THR A 28 1.86 -0.07 8.94
CA THR A 28 2.55 1.09 9.52
C THR A 28 3.71 0.68 10.44
N ASP A 29 3.84 -0.59 10.73
CA ASP A 29 4.99 -1.08 11.46
C ASP A 29 6.13 -1.47 10.53
N GLY A 30 5.92 -1.36 9.24
CA GLY A 30 6.95 -1.67 8.27
C GLY A 30 6.96 -3.12 7.82
N HIS A 31 5.95 -3.90 8.20
CA HIS A 31 5.90 -5.29 7.78
C HIS A 31 5.32 -5.37 6.37
N LEU A 32 6.02 -6.06 5.50
CA LEU A 32 5.57 -6.17 4.12
C LEU A 32 4.26 -6.93 4.03
N VAL A 33 3.30 -6.33 3.34
CA VAL A 33 2.02 -6.96 3.09
C VAL A 33 2.03 -7.63 1.72
N GLN A 34 2.52 -6.92 0.71
CA GLN A 34 2.49 -7.45 -0.65
C GLN A 34 3.42 -6.63 -1.53
N MET A 35 4.03 -7.28 -2.52
CA MET A 35 4.86 -6.59 -3.50
C MET A 35 4.44 -7.05 -4.88
N GLU A 36 4.30 -6.10 -5.81
CA GLU A 36 3.97 -6.40 -7.19
C GLU A 36 4.75 -5.47 -8.09
N VAL A 37 4.74 -5.77 -9.37
CA VAL A 37 5.44 -4.96 -10.35
C VAL A 37 4.40 -4.41 -11.33
N GLY A 38 4.40 -3.11 -11.52
CA GLY A 38 3.49 -2.45 -12.45
C GLY A 38 2.13 -2.15 -11.89
N GLU A 39 1.50 -3.11 -11.26
CA GLU A 39 0.17 -2.91 -10.71
C GLU A 39 -0.01 -3.84 -9.52
N LEU A 40 -0.51 -3.31 -8.44
CA LEU A 40 -0.77 -4.11 -7.25
C LEU A 40 -2.27 -4.11 -6.99
N ARG A 41 -2.84 -5.30 -6.87
CA ARG A 41 -4.25 -5.45 -6.53
C ARG A 41 -4.35 -6.39 -5.35
N THR A 42 -5.11 -5.99 -4.36
CA THR A 42 -5.25 -6.81 -3.17
C THR A 42 -6.51 -6.40 -2.43
N SER A 43 -6.93 -7.24 -1.49
CA SER A 43 -8.05 -6.92 -0.60
C SER A 43 -7.54 -7.01 0.81
N LEU A 44 -7.76 -5.96 1.59
CA LEU A 44 -7.19 -5.87 2.91
C LEU A 44 -8.22 -5.34 3.89
N LEU A 45 -7.96 -5.56 5.15
CA LEU A 45 -8.78 -4.99 6.20
C LEU A 45 -8.61 -3.48 6.20
N PRO A 46 -9.63 -2.74 6.61
CA PRO A 46 -9.51 -1.29 6.67
C PRO A 46 -8.40 -0.90 7.63
N GLY A 47 -7.74 0.18 7.33
CA GLY A 47 -6.66 0.66 8.18
C GLY A 47 -5.68 1.49 7.40
N GLU A 48 -4.53 1.72 8.01
CA GLU A 48 -3.49 2.54 7.44
C GLU A 48 -2.36 1.68 6.95
N TYR A 49 -1.86 2.01 5.77
CA TYR A 49 -0.77 1.28 5.16
C TYR A 49 0.22 2.27 4.60
N VAL A 50 1.38 1.79 4.19
CA VAL A 50 2.36 2.64 3.52
C VAL A 50 2.82 1.93 2.26
N VAL A 51 3.17 2.71 1.27
CA VAL A 51 3.62 2.16 -0.01
C VAL A 51 4.95 2.82 -0.36
N GLU A 52 5.80 2.04 -1.00
CA GLU A 52 7.10 2.51 -1.44
C GLU A 52 7.31 2.00 -2.83
N PHE A 53 7.77 2.88 -3.74
CA PHE A 53 8.01 2.48 -5.11
C PHE A 53 9.50 2.24 -5.28
N GLU A 54 9.84 1.02 -5.72
CA GLU A 54 11.23 0.66 -6.00
C GLU A 54 12.14 0.76 -4.78
N LEU A 55 11.60 0.46 -3.61
CA LEU A 55 12.38 0.52 -2.38
C LEU A 55 13.22 1.79 -2.31
N GLY A 56 12.58 2.91 -2.63
CA GLY A 56 13.26 4.18 -2.52
C GLY A 56 13.38 4.60 -1.08
N ALA A 57 13.71 5.84 -0.86
CA ALA A 57 13.88 6.33 0.48
C ALA A 57 12.61 6.89 1.07
N ILE A 58 11.55 7.00 0.29
CA ILE A 58 10.35 7.68 0.72
C ILE A 58 9.18 6.73 0.71
N THR A 59 8.41 6.72 1.78
CA THR A 59 7.18 5.95 1.83
C THR A 59 6.03 6.93 1.84
N TYR A 60 4.88 6.47 1.37
CA TYR A 60 3.70 7.31 1.27
C TYR A 60 2.54 6.63 2.00
N PRO A 61 1.74 7.38 2.75
CA PRO A 61 0.63 6.78 3.49
C PRO A 61 -0.54 6.45 2.56
N VAL A 62 -1.20 5.35 2.86
CA VAL A 62 -2.40 4.95 2.14
C VAL A 62 -3.44 4.58 3.19
N SER A 63 -4.58 5.27 3.15
CA SER A 63 -5.68 4.97 4.06
C SER A 63 -6.70 4.16 3.31
N LEU A 64 -7.07 3.00 3.84
CA LEU A 64 -8.00 2.12 3.18
C LEU A 64 -9.26 1.99 4.04
N HIS A 65 -10.31 2.70 3.68
CA HIS A 65 -11.57 2.64 4.40
C HIS A 65 -12.73 2.43 3.45
N GLU A 66 -12.43 2.21 2.18
CA GLU A 66 -13.42 1.93 1.15
C GLU A 66 -12.63 1.41 -0.04
N PRO A 67 -13.29 0.83 -1.02
CA PRO A 67 -12.54 0.37 -2.21
C PRO A 67 -11.80 1.55 -2.81
N THR A 68 -10.52 1.36 -3.07
CA THR A 68 -9.63 2.46 -3.43
C THR A 68 -8.77 2.08 -4.63
N GLU A 69 -8.62 3.03 -5.53
CA GLU A 69 -7.77 2.84 -6.69
C GLU A 69 -6.87 4.06 -6.80
N LEU A 70 -5.57 3.83 -6.81
CA LEU A 70 -4.60 4.91 -6.79
C LEU A 70 -3.57 4.72 -7.88
N THR A 71 -2.95 5.83 -8.31
CA THR A 71 -1.85 5.76 -9.25
C THR A 71 -0.60 6.27 -8.56
N GLU A 72 0.56 5.91 -9.10
CA GLU A 72 1.80 6.37 -8.54
C GLU A 72 1.83 7.90 -8.51
N ALA A 73 1.36 8.54 -9.58
CA ALA A 73 1.38 9.99 -9.63
C ALA A 73 0.53 10.61 -8.53
N SER A 74 -0.65 10.04 -8.27
CA SER A 74 -1.51 10.60 -7.25
C SER A 74 -0.94 10.37 -5.86
N ILE A 75 -0.26 9.26 -5.65
CA ILE A 75 0.33 8.96 -4.35
C ILE A 75 1.53 9.86 -4.09
N THR A 76 2.41 9.97 -5.08
CA THR A 76 3.65 10.70 -4.86
C THR A 76 3.45 12.20 -4.85
N SER A 77 2.31 12.69 -5.31
CA SER A 77 2.04 14.11 -5.23
C SER A 77 1.40 14.49 -3.90
N GLY A 78 1.08 13.51 -3.08
CA GLY A 78 0.47 13.77 -1.78
C GLY A 78 1.51 13.78 -0.67
N PRO A 79 1.07 13.66 0.57
CA PRO A 79 1.99 13.68 1.68
C PRO A 79 2.87 12.43 1.69
N SER A 80 4.07 12.58 2.18
CA SER A 80 4.98 11.45 2.31
C SER A 80 5.33 11.27 3.78
N CYS A 81 5.80 10.08 4.10
CA CYS A 81 6.22 9.77 5.45
C CYS A 81 7.72 9.91 5.52
N PRO A 82 8.23 10.68 6.46
CA PRO A 82 9.67 10.79 6.58
C PRO A 82 10.24 9.62 7.36
N ARG A 83 9.72 8.46 7.19
CA ARG A 83 10.14 7.31 7.93
C ARG A 83 11.11 6.50 7.14
N PRO A 84 11.86 5.66 7.78
CA PRO A 84 12.71 4.76 7.05
C PRO A 84 11.88 3.92 6.10
N ARG A 85 12.52 3.43 5.10
CA ARG A 85 11.81 2.64 4.15
C ARG A 85 11.33 1.35 4.76
N VAL A 86 10.50 0.66 4.02
CA VAL A 86 9.93 -0.61 4.42
C VAL A 86 11.02 -1.56 4.82
N ARG A 87 10.83 -2.22 5.97
CA ARG A 87 11.77 -3.17 6.44
C ARG A 87 11.22 -4.50 6.42
N PHE A 88 11.96 -5.50 5.98
CA PHE A 88 11.46 -6.80 6.07
C PHE A 88 12.46 -7.71 6.63
N VAL A 89 13.42 -7.23 7.25
CA VAL A 89 14.26 -8.04 7.86
C VAL A 89 14.42 -7.82 9.10
N SER A 90 14.60 -8.43 9.83
CA SER A 90 14.79 -8.06 11.02
C SER A 90 15.77 -8.42 11.66
#